data_d5728d1383d3a9b5c2714f65017c64b8
#
_entry.id   d5728d1383d3a9b5c2714f65017c64b8
#
_cell.length_a   1.000
_cell.length_b   1.000
_cell.length_c   1.000
_cell.angle_alpha   90.00
_cell.angle_beta   90.00
_cell.angle_gamma   90.00
#
_symmetry.space_group_name_H-M   'P 1'
#
loop_
_entity.id
_entity.type
_entity.pdbx_description
1 polymer ?
#
loop_
_entity_poly.entity_id
_entity_poly.type
_entity_poly.pdbx_seq_one_letter_code
_entity_poly.pdbx_strand_id
1 'polypeptide(L)'
;TEFGVKGFWEVQTTEWGAPYEQTSQEKAANYYSAHKLVFEENDGKELCLGTFAFLWGWKQERTSTWFGMFLPTLEKLPQVDAMTKAWTGNWPKNRCPVIKGLSSQAYGKVVKPNINITATINAIDPDGDKLSYNWSLLSEATDLRVGGEAETAPPVHNDLIIENNKPECTFKTPSTEGNYRLFIVISDGKGSAATANFPFKVKK
;
A
#
# COMPACT_ATOMS: atom_id res chain seq x y z
N THR A 1 1.04 -6.83 -22.98
CA THR A 1 1.54 -5.65 -22.25
C THR A 1 1.12 -5.76 -20.80
N GLU A 2 2.03 -5.43 -19.88
CA GLU A 2 1.76 -5.34 -18.45
C GLU A 2 0.98 -4.07 -18.13
N PHE A 3 0.15 -4.12 -17.10
CA PHE A 3 -0.51 -2.97 -16.51
C PHE A 3 -0.65 -3.16 -14.99
N GLY A 4 -0.77 -2.07 -14.26
CA GLY A 4 -0.85 -2.17 -12.79
C GLY A 4 -0.94 -0.83 -12.10
N VAL A 5 -0.24 -0.71 -10.98
CA VAL A 5 -0.13 0.51 -10.19
C VAL A 5 0.79 1.52 -10.88
N LYS A 6 0.66 2.78 -10.49
CA LYS A 6 1.65 3.79 -10.85
C LYS A 6 3.00 3.45 -10.25
N GLY A 7 4.05 3.54 -11.05
CA GLY A 7 5.42 3.42 -10.58
C GLY A 7 5.78 4.55 -9.61
N PHE A 8 6.77 4.31 -8.74
CA PHE A 8 7.23 5.34 -7.78
C PHE A 8 7.85 6.57 -8.46
N TRP A 9 8.14 6.47 -9.75
CA TRP A 9 8.59 7.56 -10.62
C TRP A 9 7.44 8.37 -11.24
N GLU A 10 6.19 7.94 -11.09
CA GLU A 10 4.99 8.57 -11.64
C GLU A 10 4.15 9.31 -10.58
N VAL A 11 4.51 9.16 -9.31
CA VAL A 11 3.77 9.75 -8.20
C VAL A 11 4.48 10.99 -7.64
N GLN A 12 3.74 11.80 -6.90
CA GLN A 12 4.32 12.93 -6.18
C GLN A 12 5.32 12.44 -5.11
N THR A 13 6.32 13.26 -4.85
CA THR A 13 7.32 13.02 -3.80
C THR A 13 7.27 14.11 -2.75
N THR A 14 7.79 13.78 -1.57
CA THR A 14 8.08 14.76 -0.53
C THR A 14 9.26 15.65 -0.94
N GLU A 15 9.49 16.75 -0.21
CA GLU A 15 10.64 17.65 -0.44
C GLU A 15 12.02 16.95 -0.36
N TRP A 16 12.10 15.80 0.34
CA TRP A 16 13.31 14.96 0.43
C TRP A 16 13.30 13.76 -0.51
N GLY A 17 12.40 13.72 -1.50
CA GLY A 17 12.39 12.74 -2.58
C GLY A 17 11.73 11.39 -2.24
N ALA A 18 11.09 11.23 -1.09
CA ALA A 18 10.33 10.01 -0.79
C ALA A 18 8.99 10.01 -1.54
N PRO A 19 8.68 8.98 -2.34
CA PRO A 19 7.44 8.94 -3.10
C PRO A 19 6.22 8.64 -2.21
N TYR A 20 5.08 9.25 -2.52
CA TYR A 20 3.81 8.91 -1.90
C TYR A 20 3.22 7.66 -2.56
N GLU A 21 3.20 6.57 -1.81
CA GLU A 21 2.59 5.33 -2.28
C GLU A 21 1.06 5.42 -2.18
N GLN A 22 0.39 4.99 -3.23
CA GLN A 22 -1.06 4.85 -3.24
C GLN A 22 -1.51 3.80 -2.23
N THR A 23 -2.65 3.99 -1.59
CA THR A 23 -3.32 2.95 -0.82
C THR A 23 -3.67 1.77 -1.71
N SER A 24 -3.81 0.57 -1.15
CA SER A 24 -4.25 -0.59 -1.94
C SER A 24 -5.61 -0.38 -2.62
N GLN A 25 -6.47 0.48 -2.05
CA GLN A 25 -7.75 0.85 -2.66
C GLN A 25 -7.57 1.72 -3.92
N GLU A 26 -6.68 2.71 -3.88
CA GLU A 26 -6.37 3.55 -5.05
C GLU A 26 -5.68 2.72 -6.15
N LYS A 27 -4.79 1.79 -5.76
CA LYS A 27 -4.17 0.84 -6.68
C LYS A 27 -5.22 -0.03 -7.38
N ALA A 28 -6.19 -0.57 -6.63
CA ALA A 28 -7.29 -1.35 -7.18
C ALA A 28 -8.10 -0.57 -8.24
N ALA A 29 -8.32 0.72 -8.00
CA ALA A 29 -8.98 1.59 -8.97
C ALA A 29 -8.17 1.74 -10.26
N ASN A 30 -6.83 1.84 -10.17
CA ASN A 30 -5.97 1.89 -11.36
C ASN A 30 -6.09 0.61 -12.20
N TYR A 31 -6.06 -0.57 -11.56
CA TYR A 31 -6.23 -1.85 -12.26
C TYR A 31 -7.57 -1.94 -12.99
N TYR A 32 -8.65 -1.60 -12.28
CA TYR A 32 -10.00 -1.65 -12.86
C TYR A 32 -10.15 -0.69 -14.04
N SER A 33 -9.68 0.56 -13.87
CA SER A 33 -9.76 1.59 -14.92
C SER A 33 -8.92 1.23 -16.15
N ALA A 34 -7.72 0.68 -15.96
CA ALA A 34 -6.86 0.26 -17.08
C ALA A 34 -7.51 -0.89 -17.87
N HIS A 35 -8.09 -1.89 -17.19
CA HIS A 35 -8.83 -2.95 -17.86
C HIS A 35 -10.02 -2.39 -18.64
N LYS A 36 -10.82 -1.52 -18.02
CA LYS A 36 -11.99 -0.89 -18.63
C LYS A 36 -11.62 -0.10 -19.90
N LEU A 37 -10.57 0.71 -19.82
CA LEU A 37 -10.07 1.49 -20.96
C LEU A 37 -9.72 0.61 -22.17
N VAL A 38 -9.06 -0.54 -21.93
CA VAL A 38 -8.63 -1.43 -23.01
C VAL A 38 -9.81 -2.20 -23.63
N PHE A 39 -10.75 -2.69 -22.82
CA PHE A 39 -11.76 -3.65 -23.27
C PHE A 39 -13.14 -3.07 -23.48
N GLU A 40 -13.51 -1.99 -22.79
CA GLU A 40 -14.84 -1.41 -22.86
C GLU A 40 -14.89 -0.13 -23.70
N GLU A 41 -13.88 0.74 -23.58
CA GLU A 41 -13.92 2.09 -24.17
C GLU A 41 -13.25 2.17 -25.53
N ASN A 42 -12.26 1.30 -25.82
CA ASN A 42 -11.50 1.37 -27.08
C ASN A 42 -11.89 0.33 -28.13
N ASP A 43 -13.02 -0.32 -27.97
CA ASP A 43 -13.41 -1.44 -28.88
C ASP A 43 -12.26 -2.46 -29.11
N GLY A 44 -11.33 -2.55 -28.14
CA GLY A 44 -10.05 -3.28 -28.21
C GLY A 44 -10.18 -4.78 -28.46
N LYS A 45 -11.37 -5.24 -28.76
CA LYS A 45 -11.74 -6.61 -29.08
C LYS A 45 -10.99 -7.17 -30.30
N GLU A 46 -10.58 -6.30 -31.22
CA GLU A 46 -9.92 -6.72 -32.47
C GLU A 46 -8.39 -6.54 -32.43
N LEU A 47 -7.85 -5.64 -31.60
CA LEU A 47 -6.43 -5.29 -31.58
C LEU A 47 -5.68 -5.74 -30.34
N CYS A 48 -6.38 -5.97 -29.22
CA CYS A 48 -5.78 -6.39 -27.96
C CYS A 48 -6.18 -7.83 -27.61
N LEU A 49 -5.20 -8.74 -27.69
CA LEU A 49 -5.38 -10.15 -27.34
C LEU A 49 -5.47 -10.41 -25.84
N GLY A 50 -5.07 -9.43 -25.00
CA GLY A 50 -5.10 -9.55 -23.54
C GLY A 50 -4.15 -8.60 -22.85
N THR A 51 -4.30 -8.52 -21.54
CA THR A 51 -3.47 -7.70 -20.64
C THR A 51 -2.98 -8.54 -19.47
N PHE A 52 -1.79 -8.22 -18.95
CA PHE A 52 -1.16 -8.93 -17.85
C PHE A 52 -1.11 -8.02 -16.61
N ALA A 53 -1.87 -8.36 -15.58
CA ALA A 53 -1.86 -7.63 -14.32
C ALA A 53 -0.52 -7.86 -13.59
N PHE A 54 0.25 -6.81 -13.40
CA PHE A 54 1.53 -6.84 -12.71
C PHE A 54 1.38 -6.25 -11.29
N LEU A 55 1.73 -6.92 -10.22
CA LEU A 55 2.37 -8.22 -10.11
C LEU A 55 1.43 -9.21 -9.41
N TRP A 56 1.14 -10.35 -10.02
CA TRP A 56 0.41 -11.44 -9.38
C TRP A 56 1.32 -12.18 -8.41
N GLY A 57 1.45 -11.61 -7.22
CA GLY A 57 2.34 -12.08 -6.17
C GLY A 57 2.75 -10.94 -5.26
N TRP A 58 3.93 -11.08 -4.68
CA TRP A 58 4.57 -10.12 -3.79
C TRP A 58 6.00 -9.81 -4.23
N LYS A 59 6.45 -8.58 -4.03
CA LYS A 59 7.82 -8.15 -4.33
C LYS A 59 8.23 -7.02 -3.39
N GLN A 60 9.47 -7.08 -2.88
CA GLN A 60 10.12 -5.93 -2.27
C GLN A 60 10.71 -5.06 -3.38
N GLU A 61 10.08 -3.92 -3.65
CA GLU A 61 10.57 -2.89 -4.56
C GLU A 61 10.09 -1.53 -4.08
N ARG A 62 10.99 -0.68 -3.67
CA ARG A 62 10.76 0.57 -2.97
C ARG A 62 10.10 0.37 -1.60
N THR A 63 8.98 -0.30 -1.57
CA THR A 63 8.28 -0.81 -0.39
C THR A 63 7.85 -2.26 -0.61
N SER A 64 7.50 -2.97 0.43
CA SER A 64 6.95 -4.32 0.35
C SER A 64 5.52 -4.37 -0.18
N THR A 65 4.87 -3.22 -0.35
CA THR A 65 3.47 -3.11 -0.77
C THR A 65 3.29 -2.41 -2.11
N TRP A 66 4.38 -1.94 -2.77
CA TRP A 66 4.25 -1.08 -3.96
C TRP A 66 3.53 -1.79 -5.11
N PHE A 67 4.06 -2.92 -5.59
CA PHE A 67 3.57 -3.58 -6.81
C PHE A 67 2.76 -4.86 -6.56
N GLY A 68 2.88 -5.47 -5.40
CA GLY A 68 2.23 -6.75 -5.11
C GLY A 68 0.71 -6.67 -5.06
N MET A 69 0.05 -7.70 -5.59
CA MET A 69 -1.40 -7.92 -5.45
C MET A 69 -1.73 -8.78 -4.23
N PHE A 70 -0.71 -9.34 -3.58
CA PHE A 70 -0.78 -10.14 -2.36
C PHE A 70 0.24 -9.62 -1.35
N LEU A 71 0.00 -9.89 -0.07
CA LEU A 71 1.01 -9.73 0.97
C LEU A 71 1.98 -10.93 0.98
N PRO A 72 3.16 -10.80 1.61
CA PRO A 72 4.06 -11.96 1.84
C PRO A 72 3.38 -13.11 2.58
N THR A 73 2.39 -12.80 3.38
CA THR A 73 1.55 -13.72 4.17
C THR A 73 0.38 -14.32 3.38
N LEU A 74 0.31 -14.02 2.07
CA LEU A 74 -0.62 -14.52 1.07
C LEU A 74 -2.05 -13.98 1.15
N GLU A 75 -2.36 -13.02 2.02
CA GLU A 75 -3.65 -12.31 1.92
C GLU A 75 -3.71 -11.54 0.61
N LYS A 76 -4.84 -11.68 -0.07
CA LYS A 76 -5.11 -10.88 -1.28
C LYS A 76 -5.38 -9.42 -0.91
N LEU A 77 -5.00 -8.52 -1.81
CA LEU A 77 -5.25 -7.08 -1.70
C LEU A 77 -6.40 -6.64 -2.63
N PRO A 78 -6.97 -5.44 -2.45
CA PRO A 78 -8.08 -4.91 -3.26
C PRO A 78 -7.86 -4.98 -4.78
N GLN A 79 -6.62 -5.02 -5.25
CA GLN A 79 -6.27 -5.20 -6.66
C GLN A 79 -6.79 -6.54 -7.21
N VAL A 80 -6.74 -7.63 -6.40
CA VAL A 80 -7.30 -8.94 -6.78
C VAL A 80 -8.81 -8.86 -6.91
N ASP A 81 -9.48 -8.18 -5.99
CA ASP A 81 -10.94 -7.99 -6.05
C ASP A 81 -11.34 -7.18 -7.30
N ALA A 82 -10.59 -6.13 -7.60
CA ALA A 82 -10.80 -5.31 -8.79
C ALA A 82 -10.67 -6.12 -10.08
N MET A 83 -9.63 -6.96 -10.18
CA MET A 83 -9.44 -7.82 -11.35
C MET A 83 -10.47 -8.95 -11.42
N THR A 84 -10.88 -9.51 -10.28
CA THR A 84 -12.01 -10.47 -10.23
C THR A 84 -13.27 -9.83 -10.81
N LYS A 85 -13.60 -8.61 -10.36
CA LYS A 85 -14.75 -7.85 -10.90
C LYS A 85 -14.60 -7.55 -12.39
N ALA A 86 -13.42 -7.16 -12.83
CA ALA A 86 -13.15 -6.83 -14.22
C ALA A 86 -13.30 -8.06 -15.14
N TRP A 87 -12.77 -9.21 -14.76
CA TRP A 87 -12.77 -10.43 -15.58
C TRP A 87 -14.08 -11.21 -15.56
N THR A 88 -14.79 -11.20 -14.42
CA THR A 88 -15.99 -12.03 -14.22
C THR A 88 -17.31 -11.25 -14.23
N GLY A 89 -17.24 -9.93 -14.16
CA GLY A 89 -18.40 -9.06 -13.96
C GLY A 89 -18.94 -9.05 -12.52
N ASN A 90 -18.38 -9.86 -11.60
CA ASN A 90 -18.86 -10.00 -10.23
C ASN A 90 -17.75 -9.73 -9.20
N TRP A 91 -18.11 -9.12 -8.07
CA TRP A 91 -17.20 -9.04 -6.94
C TRP A 91 -16.98 -10.43 -6.33
N PRO A 92 -15.79 -10.71 -5.76
CA PRO A 92 -15.59 -11.95 -5.02
C PRO A 92 -16.51 -12.01 -3.79
N LYS A 93 -16.81 -13.22 -3.33
CA LYS A 93 -17.70 -13.44 -2.18
C LYS A 93 -17.17 -12.81 -0.90
N ASN A 94 -15.87 -12.94 -0.64
CA ASN A 94 -15.17 -12.25 0.43
C ASN A 94 -14.36 -11.11 -0.19
N ARG A 95 -14.65 -9.87 0.20
CA ARG A 95 -14.02 -8.66 -0.31
C ARG A 95 -12.95 -8.17 0.65
N CYS A 96 -11.96 -7.50 0.10
CA CYS A 96 -10.94 -6.85 0.92
C CYS A 96 -11.50 -5.65 1.70
N PRO A 97 -10.93 -5.34 2.88
CA PRO A 97 -11.23 -4.11 3.60
C PRO A 97 -11.05 -2.87 2.71
N VAL A 98 -11.89 -1.87 2.91
CA VAL A 98 -11.91 -0.61 2.14
C VAL A 98 -11.38 0.52 3.02
N ILE A 99 -10.24 1.07 2.63
CA ILE A 99 -9.64 2.25 3.28
C ILE A 99 -10.37 3.51 2.81
N LYS A 100 -10.85 4.31 3.77
CA LYS A 100 -11.53 5.59 3.54
C LYS A 100 -10.62 6.79 3.79
N GLY A 101 -9.57 6.64 4.57
CA GLY A 101 -8.61 7.70 4.84
C GLY A 101 -7.54 7.29 5.85
N LEU A 102 -6.37 7.89 5.70
CA LEU A 102 -5.22 7.78 6.60
C LEU A 102 -4.76 9.19 6.95
N SER A 103 -4.58 9.49 8.22
CA SER A 103 -4.15 10.80 8.70
C SER A 103 -3.12 10.70 9.81
N SER A 104 -2.19 11.67 9.84
CA SER A 104 -1.21 11.86 10.91
C SER A 104 -0.59 13.25 10.79
N GLN A 105 -0.14 13.81 11.92
CA GLN A 105 0.69 15.02 11.91
C GLN A 105 2.05 14.81 11.22
N ALA A 106 2.53 13.57 11.16
CA ALA A 106 3.78 13.20 10.48
C ALA A 106 3.63 12.98 8.98
N TYR A 107 2.41 12.83 8.46
CA TYR A 107 2.18 12.48 7.06
C TYR A 107 2.84 13.46 6.09
N GLY A 108 3.93 13.04 5.41
CA GLY A 108 4.68 13.85 4.48
C GLY A 108 5.37 15.08 5.12
N LYS A 109 5.68 15.03 6.41
CA LYS A 109 6.26 16.15 7.16
C LYS A 109 7.62 15.83 7.75
N VAL A 110 8.35 16.90 8.06
CA VAL A 110 9.56 16.86 8.90
C VAL A 110 9.10 17.01 10.36
N VAL A 111 9.54 16.10 11.22
CA VAL A 111 9.17 16.05 12.63
C VAL A 111 10.42 15.97 13.51
N LYS A 112 10.29 16.37 14.79
CA LYS A 112 11.37 16.28 15.77
C LYS A 112 11.61 14.83 16.20
N PRO A 113 12.84 14.46 16.60
CA PRO A 113 13.12 13.15 17.19
C PRO A 113 12.48 13.00 18.58
N ASN A 114 12.24 11.75 19.00
CA ASN A 114 11.79 11.36 20.33
C ASN A 114 10.43 11.97 20.80
N ILE A 115 9.54 12.33 19.88
CA ILE A 115 8.19 12.81 20.21
C ILE A 115 7.14 11.73 19.88
N ASN A 116 6.07 11.68 20.65
CA ASN A 116 4.93 10.81 20.37
C ASN A 116 4.03 11.47 19.32
N ILE A 117 3.64 10.69 18.32
CA ILE A 117 2.73 11.10 17.24
C ILE A 117 1.66 10.04 17.08
N THR A 118 0.46 10.48 16.76
CA THR A 118 -0.68 9.60 16.46
C THR A 118 -0.92 9.55 14.95
N ALA A 119 -1.24 8.35 14.47
CA ALA A 119 -1.78 8.10 13.15
C ALA A 119 -3.14 7.41 13.27
N THR A 120 -4.09 7.76 12.40
CA THR A 120 -5.45 7.21 12.41
C THR A 120 -5.83 6.73 11.02
N ILE A 121 -6.36 5.52 10.93
CA ILE A 121 -6.91 4.93 9.72
C ILE A 121 -8.44 4.78 9.85
N ASN A 122 -9.16 5.14 8.80
CA ASN A 122 -10.57 4.84 8.68
C ASN A 122 -10.76 3.75 7.63
N ALA A 123 -11.32 2.62 8.02
CA ALA A 123 -11.57 1.49 7.15
C ALA A 123 -12.88 0.79 7.51
N ILE A 124 -13.49 0.16 6.53
CA ILE A 124 -14.69 -0.66 6.68
C ILE A 124 -14.48 -2.00 5.96
N ASP A 125 -15.17 -3.01 6.41
CA ASP A 125 -15.28 -4.27 5.69
C ASP A 125 -16.62 -4.31 4.92
N PRO A 126 -16.63 -4.59 3.60
CA PRO A 126 -17.85 -4.64 2.81
C PRO A 126 -18.79 -5.80 3.18
N ASP A 127 -18.26 -6.85 3.78
CA ASP A 127 -18.98 -8.08 4.15
C ASP A 127 -19.33 -8.09 5.65
N GLY A 128 -18.90 -7.05 6.39
CA GLY A 128 -19.14 -6.90 7.82
C GLY A 128 -18.20 -7.70 8.72
N ASP A 129 -17.05 -8.12 8.20
CA ASP A 129 -16.07 -8.87 8.96
C ASP A 129 -15.33 -7.99 9.98
N LYS A 130 -14.88 -8.62 11.06
CA LYS A 130 -14.12 -7.93 12.10
C LYS A 130 -12.70 -7.65 11.60
N LEU A 131 -12.36 -6.38 11.52
CA LEU A 131 -11.03 -5.93 11.12
C LEU A 131 -10.01 -6.03 12.25
N SER A 132 -8.81 -6.45 11.88
CA SER A 132 -7.58 -6.35 12.69
C SER A 132 -6.61 -5.37 12.02
N TYR A 133 -5.77 -4.73 12.85
CA TYR A 133 -4.87 -3.65 12.44
C TYR A 133 -3.46 -3.99 12.87
N ASN A 134 -2.51 -3.86 11.96
CA ASN A 134 -1.09 -4.09 12.25
C ASN A 134 -0.25 -2.94 11.69
N TRP A 135 0.23 -2.08 12.58
CA TRP A 135 1.11 -0.97 12.23
C TRP A 135 2.56 -1.39 12.31
N SER A 136 3.38 -0.87 11.40
CA SER A 136 4.82 -1.08 11.44
C SER A 136 5.58 0.17 10.99
N LEU A 137 6.67 0.46 11.68
CA LEU A 137 7.54 1.59 11.41
C LEU A 137 8.86 1.09 10.83
N LEU A 138 9.22 1.58 9.65
CA LEU A 138 10.45 1.20 8.95
C LEU A 138 11.26 2.45 8.57
N SER A 139 12.56 2.27 8.38
CA SER A 139 13.35 3.24 7.62
C SER A 139 12.85 3.30 6.17
N GLU A 140 13.06 4.44 5.48
CA GLU A 140 12.82 4.49 4.03
C GLU A 140 13.84 3.60 3.31
N ALA A 141 13.43 2.93 2.23
CA ALA A 141 14.32 2.08 1.45
C ALA A 141 15.47 2.88 0.83
N THR A 142 16.69 2.36 0.97
CA THR A 142 17.91 2.94 0.41
C THR A 142 18.59 2.02 -0.60
N ASP A 143 18.32 0.72 -0.56
CA ASP A 143 18.75 -0.26 -1.56
C ASP A 143 17.72 -0.24 -2.71
N LEU A 144 18.04 0.52 -3.75
CA LEU A 144 17.17 0.68 -4.93
C LEU A 144 17.82 -0.01 -6.11
N ARG A 145 17.17 -1.05 -6.62
CA ARG A 145 17.66 -1.86 -7.73
C ARG A 145 16.93 -1.53 -9.02
N VAL A 146 17.55 -1.87 -10.13
CA VAL A 146 17.02 -1.66 -11.47
C VAL A 146 16.72 -3.02 -12.12
N GLY A 147 15.66 -3.08 -12.94
CA GLY A 147 15.40 -4.24 -13.79
C GLY A 147 14.91 -5.49 -13.06
N GLY A 148 14.32 -5.35 -11.89
CA GLY A 148 13.67 -6.46 -11.21
C GLY A 148 14.57 -7.26 -10.26
N GLU A 149 15.79 -6.80 -9.99
CA GLU A 149 16.63 -7.35 -8.94
C GLU A 149 15.95 -7.23 -7.57
N ALA A 150 16.25 -8.19 -6.67
CA ALA A 150 15.70 -8.17 -5.31
C ALA A 150 16.30 -7.03 -4.50
N GLU A 151 15.45 -6.20 -3.89
CA GLU A 151 15.85 -5.16 -2.94
C GLU A 151 15.87 -5.72 -1.52
N THR A 152 16.78 -5.20 -0.71
CA THR A 152 16.83 -5.52 0.73
C THR A 152 15.72 -4.76 1.45
N ALA A 153 14.97 -5.47 2.30
CA ALA A 153 13.97 -4.83 3.15
C ALA A 153 14.64 -3.85 4.14
N PRO A 154 14.10 -2.64 4.30
CA PRO A 154 14.67 -1.64 5.20
C PRO A 154 14.55 -2.05 6.68
N PRO A 155 15.40 -1.49 7.58
CA PRO A 155 15.31 -1.74 9.02
C PRO A 155 13.94 -1.44 9.60
N VAL A 156 13.49 -2.30 10.51
CA VAL A 156 12.21 -2.22 11.23
C VAL A 156 12.42 -1.61 12.61
N HIS A 157 11.52 -0.71 13.04
CA HIS A 157 11.56 0.02 14.31
C HIS A 157 10.24 -0.14 15.10
N ASN A 158 9.67 -1.34 15.11
CA ASN A 158 8.38 -1.60 15.76
C ASN A 158 8.42 -1.45 17.29
N ASP A 159 9.60 -1.46 17.90
CA ASP A 159 9.84 -1.10 19.31
C ASP A 159 9.43 0.33 19.64
N LEU A 160 9.30 1.20 18.64
CA LEU A 160 8.84 2.58 18.80
C LEU A 160 7.30 2.71 18.70
N ILE A 161 6.58 1.66 18.35
CA ILE A 161 5.11 1.66 18.33
C ILE A 161 4.60 1.39 19.76
N ILE A 162 3.89 2.36 20.30
CA ILE A 162 3.38 2.32 21.69
C ILE A 162 2.02 1.62 21.73
N GLU A 163 1.15 1.94 20.78
CA GLU A 163 -0.16 1.31 20.62
C GLU A 163 -0.29 0.75 19.19
N ASN A 164 -0.68 -0.52 19.11
CA ASN A 164 -0.90 -1.27 17.88
C ASN A 164 -2.27 -1.98 17.95
N ASN A 165 -2.67 -2.68 16.90
CA ASN A 165 -3.89 -3.49 16.81
C ASN A 165 -5.22 -2.72 16.90
N LYS A 166 -5.21 -1.40 16.63
CA LYS A 166 -6.37 -0.51 16.62
C LYS A 166 -6.33 0.36 15.35
N PRO A 167 -7.47 1.00 14.98
CA PRO A 167 -7.50 2.02 13.94
C PRO A 167 -6.62 3.22 14.22
N GLU A 168 -6.29 3.45 15.49
CA GLU A 168 -5.36 4.47 15.96
C GLU A 168 -4.06 3.84 16.44
N CYS A 169 -2.94 4.44 16.04
CA CYS A 169 -1.59 4.06 16.42
C CYS A 169 -0.87 5.25 17.03
N THR A 170 -0.31 5.08 18.21
CA THR A 170 0.66 6.02 18.77
C THR A 170 2.06 5.44 18.64
N PHE A 171 2.96 6.19 18.05
CA PHE A 171 4.36 5.80 17.89
C PHE A 171 5.29 6.94 18.32
N LYS A 172 6.47 6.58 18.82
CA LYS A 172 7.55 7.50 19.11
C LYS A 172 8.41 7.70 17.86
N THR A 173 8.69 8.95 17.48
CA THR A 173 9.59 9.20 16.36
C THR A 173 11.02 8.74 16.70
N PRO A 174 11.76 8.16 15.74
CA PRO A 174 13.14 7.73 15.96
C PRO A 174 14.02 8.84 16.54
N SER A 175 15.02 8.45 17.34
CA SER A 175 16.01 9.38 17.91
C SER A 175 17.04 9.84 16.87
N THR A 176 17.26 9.05 15.84
CA THR A 176 18.21 9.29 14.75
C THR A 176 17.54 10.07 13.63
N GLU A 177 18.21 11.09 13.13
CA GLU A 177 17.78 11.79 11.91
C GLU A 177 17.76 10.84 10.72
N GLY A 178 16.72 10.94 9.88
CA GLY A 178 16.57 10.07 8.73
C GLY A 178 15.19 10.14 8.12
N ASN A 179 14.99 9.33 7.09
CA ASN A 179 13.71 9.17 6.40
C ASN A 179 13.09 7.86 6.85
N TYR A 180 11.80 7.91 7.16
CA TYR A 180 11.04 6.79 7.73
C TYR A 180 9.67 6.67 7.05
N ARG A 181 9.04 5.51 7.21
CA ARG A 181 7.70 5.23 6.68
C ARG A 181 6.89 4.44 7.71
N LEU A 182 5.69 4.92 8.01
CA LEU A 182 4.73 4.19 8.82
C LEU A 182 3.77 3.44 7.89
N PHE A 183 3.63 2.13 8.10
CA PHE A 183 2.76 1.24 7.37
C PHE A 183 1.59 0.79 8.22
N ILE A 184 0.48 0.48 7.59
CA ILE A 184 -0.66 -0.21 8.16
C ILE A 184 -1.12 -1.35 7.24
N VAL A 185 -1.31 -2.52 7.81
CA VAL A 185 -2.00 -3.65 7.22
C VAL A 185 -3.30 -3.86 7.99
N ILE A 186 -4.41 -3.92 7.27
CA ILE A 186 -5.74 -4.18 7.82
C ILE A 186 -6.21 -5.51 7.25
N SER A 187 -6.48 -6.51 8.11
CA SER A 187 -6.91 -7.84 7.70
C SER A 187 -8.33 -8.15 8.19
N ASP A 188 -9.09 -8.86 7.36
CA ASP A 188 -10.44 -9.37 7.68
C ASP A 188 -10.41 -10.71 8.44
N GLY A 189 -9.22 -11.32 8.58
CA GLY A 189 -9.06 -12.67 9.16
C GLY A 189 -9.57 -13.80 8.28
N LYS A 190 -9.95 -13.53 7.02
CA LYS A 190 -10.47 -14.50 6.05
C LYS A 190 -9.63 -14.56 4.75
N GLY A 191 -8.38 -14.12 4.82
CA GLY A 191 -7.44 -14.16 3.70
C GLY A 191 -7.47 -12.91 2.81
N SER A 192 -8.07 -11.82 3.26
CA SER A 192 -8.05 -10.54 2.56
C SER A 192 -7.49 -9.44 3.45
N ALA A 193 -6.76 -8.51 2.85
CA ALA A 193 -6.20 -7.37 3.56
C ALA A 193 -6.26 -6.09 2.71
N ALA A 194 -6.01 -4.95 3.36
CA ALA A 194 -5.77 -3.67 2.72
C ALA A 194 -4.55 -3.00 3.33
N THR A 195 -3.84 -2.18 2.55
CA THR A 195 -2.61 -1.52 2.97
C THR A 195 -2.61 -0.03 2.66
N ALA A 196 -1.99 0.72 3.56
CA ALA A 196 -1.62 2.11 3.34
C ALA A 196 -0.33 2.43 4.08
N ASN A 197 0.34 3.50 3.70
CA ASN A 197 1.52 3.98 4.38
C ASN A 197 1.75 5.47 4.11
N PHE A 198 2.65 6.09 4.84
CA PHE A 198 3.12 7.43 4.54
C PHE A 198 4.59 7.64 4.94
N PRO A 199 5.36 8.40 4.15
CA PRO A 199 6.71 8.80 4.50
C PRO A 199 6.71 9.99 5.47
N PHE A 200 7.73 10.05 6.35
CA PHE A 200 8.06 11.22 7.14
C PHE A 200 9.57 11.32 7.36
N LYS A 201 10.05 12.51 7.73
CA LYS A 201 11.46 12.75 7.98
C LYS A 201 11.67 13.20 9.42
N VAL A 202 12.67 12.63 10.09
CA VAL A 202 13.11 13.09 11.41
C VAL A 202 14.31 14.02 11.23
N LYS A 203 14.23 15.21 11.83
CA LYS A 203 15.30 16.20 11.86
C LYS A 203 15.27 16.97 13.18
N LYS A 204 16.45 17.27 13.73
CA LYS A 204 16.62 18.12 14.94
C LYS A 204 16.26 19.56 14.69
#